data_c79cfad79693d90deb11faa91357dc8b
#
_entry.id   c79cfad79693d90deb11faa91357dc8b
#
_cell.length_a   1.000
_cell.length_b   1.000
_cell.length_c   1.000
_cell.angle_alpha   90.00
_cell.angle_beta   90.00
_cell.angle_gamma   90.00
#
_symmetry.space_group_name_H-M   'P 1'
#
loop_
_entity.id
_entity.type
_entity.pdbx_description
1 polymer ?
#
loop_
_entity_poly.entity_id
_entity_poly.type
_entity_poly.pdbx_seq_one_letter_code
_entity_poly.pdbx_strand_id
1 'polypeptide(L)'
;MMIDKIKHALDKAFERISSEFAADGVSVLMPTYSPPQGRLLSEFNRVGGKAYIAGGKKNAPAFKNVTQFGLEFDTTPYINSFPKGMSEQIVDAIPGALIENKKVAVFAFITPPASWAKHIADRGQNTEIVATNEQNTRLFFENKGNLMHILKEAGLEAFVIPTEVVDSKKSDDELRAVYNRIKSDSGKVVVQSCVENYEPTRFIGNEEDFIAHAHKSKTPFKVTRFIEGNEGNLSFFVGNTQPAEGTRGVAKCNLPEGIDCARPESLAQIEAHAASKGIDASNVFSVTGRATLKVVGDSLLANAPGDSVGNNIGHVYDAHISAQIAEIGDKLGKKMGKCGKVGHAGADLIIDRTGKIWINEINDRQQGPTDQMSADAEKNNIPGLSRMAWFAHFADFSKPENMAVMAALRDNADAIHQQYATSSGSFYIKVYATHDESFDGQVKAKKNLPEGTYSVAKDGDGWKWKYLGEKADVENVDLNAGSVTVKISSGSLGKGDTPAAGAELFRITGAANGNDAPFQIADGISYLHPQWRQMIVQLYTDCFGEGYIEKNPLYNQSSSVASVKSSVNGHLKPPAAK
;
A
#
# COMPACT_ATOMS: atom_id res chain seq x y z
N MET A 1 -18.58 9.90 20.62
CA MET A 1 -18.16 10.56 21.90
C MET A 1 -16.85 10.01 22.47
N MET A 2 -16.68 8.68 22.71
CA MET A 2 -15.39 8.17 23.27
C MET A 2 -14.28 8.16 22.23
N ILE A 3 -14.54 7.71 21.01
CA ILE A 3 -13.56 7.67 19.90
C ILE A 3 -13.09 9.07 19.51
N ASP A 4 -13.98 10.07 19.50
CA ASP A 4 -13.59 11.48 19.29
C ASP A 4 -12.58 11.97 20.33
N LYS A 5 -12.74 11.54 21.60
CA LYS A 5 -11.79 11.87 22.68
C LYS A 5 -10.43 11.23 22.45
N ILE A 6 -10.39 9.98 21.96
CA ILE A 6 -9.14 9.28 21.64
C ILE A 6 -8.44 9.96 20.49
N LYS A 7 -9.19 10.29 19.41
CA LYS A 7 -8.64 11.06 18.29
C LYS A 7 -8.04 12.39 18.76
N HIS A 8 -8.79 13.14 19.55
CA HIS A 8 -8.31 14.42 20.08
C HIS A 8 -7.06 14.27 20.98
N ALA A 9 -7.00 13.22 21.82
CA ALA A 9 -5.82 12.93 22.62
C ALA A 9 -4.60 12.59 21.74
N LEU A 10 -4.82 11.85 20.64
CA LEU A 10 -3.79 11.51 19.66
C LEU A 10 -3.31 12.75 18.89
N ASP A 11 -4.21 13.67 18.52
CA ASP A 11 -3.86 14.93 17.86
C ASP A 11 -2.99 15.82 18.80
N LYS A 12 -3.39 15.93 20.08
CA LYS A 12 -2.58 16.64 21.09
C LYS A 12 -1.22 15.99 21.32
N ALA A 13 -1.16 14.66 21.30
CA ALA A 13 0.11 13.94 21.41
C ALA A 13 1.02 14.25 20.21
N PHE A 14 0.47 14.30 19.00
CA PHE A 14 1.20 14.66 17.78
C PHE A 14 1.79 16.09 17.86
N GLU A 15 0.99 17.07 18.32
CA GLU A 15 1.45 18.45 18.53
C GLU A 15 2.54 18.53 19.59
N ARG A 16 2.40 17.77 20.69
CA ARG A 16 3.41 17.70 21.76
C ARG A 16 4.72 17.11 21.26
N ILE A 17 4.70 15.99 20.55
CA ILE A 17 5.87 15.35 19.93
C ILE A 17 6.58 16.35 19.01
N SER A 18 5.82 17.09 18.20
CA SER A 18 6.37 18.12 17.33
C SER A 18 7.12 19.20 18.10
N SER A 19 6.51 19.69 19.19
CA SER A 19 7.13 20.72 20.05
C SER A 19 8.37 20.19 20.78
N GLU A 20 8.35 18.96 21.26
CA GLU A 20 9.50 18.30 21.89
C GLU A 20 10.66 18.11 20.91
N PHE A 21 10.37 17.65 19.69
CA PHE A 21 11.37 17.49 18.64
C PHE A 21 12.00 18.82 18.25
N ALA A 22 11.19 19.88 18.16
CA ALA A 22 11.70 21.22 17.88
C ALA A 22 12.63 21.72 19.00
N ALA A 23 12.25 21.50 20.28
CA ALA A 23 13.06 21.89 21.44
C ALA A 23 14.37 21.08 21.54
N ASP A 24 14.34 19.80 21.24
CA ASP A 24 15.50 18.90 21.29
C ASP A 24 16.37 18.95 20.02
N GLY A 25 16.02 19.75 19.04
CA GLY A 25 16.71 19.85 17.75
C GLY A 25 16.59 18.60 16.88
N VAL A 26 15.57 17.76 17.11
CA VAL A 26 15.31 16.56 16.33
C VAL A 26 14.62 16.91 15.01
N SER A 27 15.10 16.36 13.90
CA SER A 27 14.48 16.47 12.58
C SER A 27 13.93 15.13 12.14
N VAL A 28 12.75 15.13 11.49
CA VAL A 28 12.18 13.92 10.88
C VAL A 28 12.59 13.85 9.42
N LEU A 29 13.13 12.73 9.02
CA LEU A 29 13.60 12.47 7.66
C LEU A 29 12.78 11.35 7.03
N MET A 30 12.20 11.62 5.87
CA MET A 30 11.66 10.60 4.99
C MET A 30 12.70 10.26 3.92
N PRO A 31 13.17 9.01 3.87
CA PRO A 31 14.26 8.59 2.97
C PRO A 31 13.97 8.75 1.49
N THR A 32 12.72 8.54 1.10
CA THR A 32 12.27 8.67 -0.28
C THR A 32 10.91 9.34 -0.33
N TYR A 33 10.65 10.02 -1.44
CA TYR A 33 9.33 10.60 -1.67
C TYR A 33 8.26 9.51 -1.64
N SER A 34 7.33 9.66 -0.71
CA SER A 34 6.14 8.82 -0.60
C SER A 34 4.92 9.73 -0.42
N PRO A 35 4.08 9.91 -1.45
CA PRO A 35 2.88 10.73 -1.35
C PRO A 35 2.02 10.41 -0.11
N PRO A 36 1.84 9.13 0.26
CA PRO A 36 1.06 8.78 1.43
C PRO A 36 1.59 9.33 2.76
N GLN A 37 2.88 9.60 2.88
CA GLN A 37 3.47 10.09 4.13
C GLN A 37 3.63 11.62 4.18
N GLY A 38 3.61 12.26 3.02
CA GLY A 38 3.84 13.70 2.90
C GLY A 38 2.83 14.55 3.66
N ARG A 39 1.61 14.07 3.82
CA ARG A 39 0.57 14.76 4.61
C ARG A 39 1.00 14.94 6.08
N LEU A 40 1.41 13.87 6.74
CA LEU A 40 1.86 13.94 8.14
C LEU A 40 3.11 14.79 8.30
N LEU A 41 4.08 14.74 7.37
CA LEU A 41 5.25 15.60 7.39
C LEU A 41 4.89 17.08 7.24
N SER A 42 3.96 17.39 6.33
CA SER A 42 3.47 18.76 6.14
C SER A 42 2.75 19.29 7.39
N GLU A 43 1.92 18.46 8.03
CA GLU A 43 1.26 18.79 9.28
C GLU A 43 2.27 18.99 10.42
N PHE A 44 3.27 18.11 10.52
CA PHE A 44 4.34 18.20 11.51
C PHE A 44 5.12 19.52 11.41
N ASN A 45 5.47 19.92 10.19
CA ASN A 45 6.12 21.23 9.97
C ASN A 45 5.19 22.40 10.29
N ARG A 46 3.89 22.28 10.04
CA ARG A 46 2.91 23.32 10.34
C ARG A 46 2.78 23.59 11.84
N VAL A 47 2.95 22.57 12.68
CA VAL A 47 2.87 22.69 14.16
C VAL A 47 4.24 22.88 14.82
N GLY A 48 5.26 23.28 14.06
CA GLY A 48 6.56 23.71 14.56
C GLY A 48 7.69 22.69 14.51
N GLY A 49 7.41 21.45 14.11
CA GLY A 49 8.44 20.44 13.89
C GLY A 49 9.27 20.71 12.62
N LYS A 50 10.33 19.95 12.42
CA LYS A 50 11.15 19.99 11.22
C LYS A 50 11.17 18.64 10.53
N ALA A 51 10.64 18.57 9.32
CA ALA A 51 10.63 17.37 8.51
C ALA A 51 11.15 17.63 7.11
N TYR A 52 11.85 16.63 6.57
CA TYR A 52 12.55 16.70 5.29
C TYR A 52 12.33 15.41 4.48
N ILE A 53 12.48 15.53 3.16
CA ILE A 53 12.46 14.40 2.24
C ILE A 53 13.84 14.31 1.57
N ALA A 54 14.49 13.16 1.64
CA ALA A 54 15.87 12.95 1.15
C ALA A 54 15.95 12.30 -0.24
N GLY A 55 14.92 12.35 -1.00
CA GLY A 55 14.90 11.86 -2.37
C GLY A 55 13.51 12.01 -2.94
N GLY A 56 13.38 12.12 -4.24
CA GLY A 56 12.09 12.41 -4.79
C GLY A 56 11.88 12.00 -6.23
N LYS A 57 10.63 11.95 -6.64
CA LYS A 57 10.25 11.83 -8.03
C LYS A 57 10.49 13.17 -8.72
N LYS A 58 11.12 13.15 -9.89
CA LYS A 58 11.24 14.32 -10.75
C LYS A 58 9.86 14.91 -11.00
N ASN A 59 9.72 16.21 -10.85
CA ASN A 59 8.44 16.92 -10.92
C ASN A 59 7.38 16.47 -9.89
N ALA A 60 7.77 15.81 -8.79
CA ALA A 60 6.85 15.56 -7.70
C ALA A 60 6.38 16.88 -7.10
N PRO A 61 5.10 17.01 -6.70
CA PRO A 61 4.63 18.22 -6.05
C PRO A 61 5.41 18.41 -4.77
N ALA A 62 5.93 19.60 -4.57
CA ALA A 62 6.49 19.98 -3.29
C ALA A 62 5.38 19.90 -2.25
N PHE A 63 5.53 19.04 -1.25
CA PHE A 63 4.66 19.11 -0.09
C PHE A 63 4.81 20.49 0.53
N LYS A 64 3.69 21.15 0.71
CA LYS A 64 3.69 22.49 1.28
C LYS A 64 4.43 22.48 2.63
N ASN A 65 5.45 23.32 2.76
CA ASN A 65 6.32 23.45 3.92
C ASN A 65 7.27 22.26 4.22
N VAL A 66 7.46 21.30 3.31
CA VAL A 66 8.48 20.26 3.47
C VAL A 66 9.60 20.50 2.48
N THR A 67 10.82 20.68 2.99
CA THR A 67 12.00 20.80 2.14
C THR A 67 12.39 19.43 1.61
N GLN A 68 12.50 19.34 0.29
CA GLN A 68 13.00 18.16 -0.41
C GLN A 68 14.41 18.45 -0.93
N PHE A 69 15.30 17.49 -0.76
CA PHE A 69 16.65 17.53 -1.30
C PHE A 69 17.09 16.13 -1.67
N GLY A 70 18.11 16.04 -2.50
CA GLY A 70 18.66 14.78 -2.95
C GLY A 70 18.36 14.50 -4.41
N LEU A 71 18.50 13.22 -4.78
CA LEU A 71 18.34 12.78 -6.14
C LEU A 71 16.87 12.81 -6.59
N GLU A 72 16.63 13.30 -7.79
CA GLU A 72 15.35 13.20 -8.46
C GLU A 72 15.31 11.93 -9.30
N PHE A 73 14.23 11.18 -9.18
CA PHE A 73 13.99 9.95 -9.93
C PHE A 73 12.83 10.13 -10.89
N ASP A 74 12.92 9.54 -12.09
CA ASP A 74 11.80 9.50 -13.02
C ASP A 74 10.62 8.67 -12.48
N THR A 75 10.93 7.62 -11.73
CA THR A 75 9.96 6.82 -10.97
C THR A 75 10.39 6.75 -9.52
N THR A 76 9.43 6.70 -8.56
CA THR A 76 9.78 6.49 -7.16
C THR A 76 10.37 5.09 -6.99
N PRO A 77 11.68 4.96 -6.76
CA PRO A 77 12.26 3.64 -6.59
C PRO A 77 11.78 3.06 -5.25
N TYR A 78 11.45 1.79 -5.25
CA TYR A 78 11.30 1.05 -4.01
C TYR A 78 12.69 0.93 -3.36
N ILE A 79 12.78 1.22 -2.06
CA ILE A 79 14.06 1.21 -1.31
C ILE A 79 14.81 -0.12 -1.47
N ASN A 80 14.09 -1.23 -1.63
CA ASN A 80 14.69 -2.57 -1.81
C ASN A 80 15.26 -2.81 -3.21
N SER A 81 14.85 -2.03 -4.20
CA SER A 81 15.31 -2.13 -5.59
C SER A 81 16.34 -1.06 -5.95
N PHE A 82 16.85 -0.33 -4.96
CA PHE A 82 17.90 0.64 -5.22
C PHE A 82 19.13 -0.04 -5.81
N PRO A 83 19.65 0.46 -6.92
CA PRO A 83 20.97 0.08 -7.39
C PRO A 83 22.00 0.20 -6.26
N LYS A 84 23.01 -0.68 -6.28
CA LYS A 84 24.11 -0.62 -5.31
C LYS A 84 24.71 0.79 -5.28
N GLY A 85 24.82 1.36 -4.10
CA GLY A 85 25.35 2.71 -3.89
C GLY A 85 24.30 3.84 -3.98
N MET A 86 23.05 3.58 -4.35
CA MET A 86 22.03 4.64 -4.42
C MET A 86 21.56 5.08 -3.03
N SER A 87 21.52 4.16 -2.06
CA SER A 87 21.20 4.51 -0.67
C SER A 87 22.20 5.51 -0.12
N GLU A 88 23.49 5.30 -0.38
CA GLU A 88 24.60 6.16 -0.01
C GLU A 88 24.48 7.52 -0.70
N GLN A 89 24.20 7.55 -2.00
CA GLN A 89 24.01 8.80 -2.76
C GLN A 89 22.85 9.64 -2.21
N ILE A 90 21.73 9.02 -1.82
CA ILE A 90 20.61 9.73 -1.19
C ILE A 90 21.05 10.34 0.15
N VAL A 91 21.76 9.59 0.98
CA VAL A 91 22.27 10.10 2.27
C VAL A 91 23.30 11.20 2.06
N ASP A 92 24.18 11.05 1.07
CA ASP A 92 25.21 12.04 0.74
C ASP A 92 24.62 13.37 0.24
N ALA A 93 23.46 13.32 -0.38
CA ALA A 93 22.73 14.52 -0.80
C ALA A 93 22.07 15.28 0.37
N ILE A 94 21.97 14.68 1.57
CA ILE A 94 21.43 15.37 2.75
C ILE A 94 22.44 16.45 3.20
N PRO A 95 22.06 17.74 3.26
CA PRO A 95 22.96 18.78 3.73
C PRO A 95 23.50 18.49 5.14
N GLY A 96 24.83 18.58 5.33
CA GLY A 96 25.48 18.32 6.61
C GLY A 96 24.86 19.07 7.78
N ALA A 97 24.47 20.34 7.56
CA ALA A 97 23.80 21.17 8.57
C ALA A 97 22.48 20.58 9.11
N LEU A 98 21.89 19.58 8.44
CA LEU A 98 20.66 18.91 8.89
C LEU A 98 20.92 17.66 9.71
N ILE A 99 22.10 17.04 9.57
CA ILE A 99 22.43 15.78 10.24
C ILE A 99 23.61 15.89 11.20
N GLU A 100 24.54 16.81 10.96
CA GLU A 100 25.69 17.00 11.83
C GLU A 100 25.29 17.54 13.21
N ASN A 101 25.70 16.83 14.27
CA ASN A 101 25.40 17.14 15.67
C ASN A 101 23.91 17.27 16.01
N LYS A 102 23.02 16.62 15.23
CA LYS A 102 21.57 16.63 15.45
C LYS A 102 21.02 15.22 15.51
N LYS A 103 19.91 15.08 16.23
CA LYS A 103 19.14 13.84 16.24
C LYS A 103 18.26 13.79 15.00
N VAL A 104 18.28 12.66 14.28
CA VAL A 104 17.45 12.43 13.10
C VAL A 104 16.51 11.26 13.38
N ALA A 105 15.21 11.52 13.31
CA ALA A 105 14.18 10.50 13.33
C ALA A 105 13.81 10.14 11.89
N VAL A 106 13.82 8.85 11.55
CA VAL A 106 13.50 8.37 10.21
C VAL A 106 12.08 7.84 10.17
N PHE A 107 11.24 8.39 9.31
CA PHE A 107 9.89 7.91 9.05
C PHE A 107 9.80 7.41 7.60
N ALA A 108 9.76 6.11 7.41
CA ALA A 108 9.85 5.48 6.10
C ALA A 108 8.57 4.72 5.73
N PHE A 109 8.22 4.75 4.45
CA PHE A 109 7.16 3.92 3.88
C PHE A 109 7.55 2.43 3.92
N ILE A 110 8.80 2.15 3.56
CA ILE A 110 9.44 0.84 3.67
C ILE A 110 10.70 1.03 4.52
N THR A 111 10.97 0.10 5.41
CA THR A 111 12.16 0.13 6.26
C THR A 111 13.43 0.27 5.43
N PRO A 112 14.26 1.30 5.68
CA PRO A 112 15.52 1.45 4.97
C PRO A 112 16.45 0.27 5.27
N PRO A 113 17.37 -0.09 4.36
CA PRO A 113 18.44 -1.04 4.66
C PRO A 113 19.22 -0.63 5.90
N ALA A 114 19.71 -1.60 6.67
CA ALA A 114 20.54 -1.32 7.87
C ALA A 114 21.78 -0.46 7.54
N SER A 115 22.35 -0.61 6.33
CA SER A 115 23.42 0.23 5.79
C SER A 115 23.07 1.72 5.79
N TRP A 116 21.82 2.06 5.60
CA TRP A 116 21.33 3.45 5.55
C TRP A 116 21.46 4.15 6.91
N ALA A 117 21.01 3.48 7.98
CA ALA A 117 21.13 3.98 9.34
C ALA A 117 22.61 4.15 9.73
N LYS A 118 23.45 3.16 9.37
CA LYS A 118 24.89 3.24 9.58
C LYS A 118 25.53 4.40 8.82
N HIS A 119 25.20 4.57 7.54
CA HIS A 119 25.78 5.62 6.71
C HIS A 119 25.40 7.04 7.20
N ILE A 120 24.16 7.24 7.68
CA ILE A 120 23.79 8.50 8.33
C ILE A 120 24.59 8.71 9.62
N ALA A 121 24.72 7.66 10.45
CA ALA A 121 25.49 7.73 11.70
C ALA A 121 26.98 8.04 11.45
N ASP A 122 27.58 7.45 10.44
CA ASP A 122 29.00 7.68 10.07
C ASP A 122 29.28 9.12 9.61
N ARG A 123 28.24 9.84 9.12
CA ARG A 123 28.34 11.24 8.69
C ARG A 123 28.16 12.27 9.82
N GLY A 124 27.51 11.89 10.91
CA GLY A 124 27.26 12.78 12.03
C GLY A 124 27.74 12.18 13.33
N GLN A 125 28.84 12.68 13.90
CA GLN A 125 29.49 12.11 15.10
C GLN A 125 28.59 11.97 16.34
N ASN A 126 27.37 12.57 16.34
CA ASN A 126 26.40 12.48 17.44
C ASN A 126 24.96 12.27 16.96
N THR A 127 24.78 11.69 15.78
CA THR A 127 23.45 11.49 15.20
C THR A 127 22.77 10.28 15.83
N GLU A 128 21.71 10.50 16.60
CA GLU A 128 20.83 9.45 17.09
C GLU A 128 19.75 9.17 16.04
N ILE A 129 19.71 7.93 15.52
CA ILE A 129 18.73 7.53 14.51
C ILE A 129 17.62 6.75 15.18
N VAL A 130 16.39 7.23 15.03
CA VAL A 130 15.16 6.52 15.40
C VAL A 130 14.52 6.03 14.10
N ALA A 131 14.68 4.74 13.80
CA ALA A 131 14.05 4.15 12.63
C ALA A 131 12.66 3.58 12.95
N THR A 132 11.75 3.66 11.99
CA THR A 132 10.36 3.28 12.19
C THR A 132 10.10 1.77 12.19
N ASN A 133 10.97 0.95 11.63
CA ASN A 133 10.79 -0.51 11.59
C ASN A 133 12.12 -1.25 11.54
N GLU A 134 12.11 -2.48 12.02
CA GLU A 134 13.22 -3.41 11.88
C GLU A 134 13.20 -4.11 10.51
N GLN A 135 14.30 -4.03 9.79
CA GLN A 135 14.43 -4.67 8.49
C GLN A 135 14.24 -6.18 8.55
N ASN A 136 14.74 -6.83 9.60
CA ASN A 136 14.77 -8.28 9.69
C ASN A 136 13.39 -8.89 9.94
N THR A 137 12.55 -8.30 10.81
CA THR A 137 11.16 -8.76 10.99
C THR A 137 10.37 -8.61 9.69
N ARG A 138 10.59 -7.51 8.97
CA ARG A 138 9.99 -7.30 7.67
C ARG A 138 10.38 -8.39 6.67
N LEU A 139 11.67 -8.71 6.55
CA LEU A 139 12.15 -9.78 5.66
C LEU A 139 11.50 -11.13 5.96
N PHE A 140 11.20 -11.40 7.23
CA PHE A 140 10.49 -12.62 7.63
C PHE A 140 9.01 -12.58 7.22
N PHE A 141 8.28 -11.51 7.57
CA PHE A 141 6.83 -11.43 7.33
C PHE A 141 6.47 -11.22 5.86
N GLU A 142 7.28 -10.49 5.10
CA GLU A 142 7.07 -10.26 3.66
C GLU A 142 7.60 -11.42 2.79
N ASN A 143 8.29 -12.40 3.37
CA ASN A 143 8.68 -13.62 2.66
C ASN A 143 7.45 -14.49 2.41
N LYS A 144 7.04 -14.58 1.15
CA LYS A 144 5.84 -15.33 0.73
C LYS A 144 5.92 -16.84 1.02
N GLY A 145 7.15 -17.38 1.18
CA GLY A 145 7.38 -18.76 1.58
C GLY A 145 6.96 -19.03 3.03
N ASN A 146 7.01 -18.02 3.90
CA ASN A 146 6.66 -18.15 5.32
C ASN A 146 5.14 -18.00 5.59
N LEU A 147 4.38 -17.50 4.61
CA LEU A 147 2.99 -17.07 4.79
C LEU A 147 2.10 -18.12 5.48
N MET A 148 2.13 -19.37 4.98
CA MET A 148 1.29 -20.43 5.55
C MET A 148 1.61 -20.70 7.02
N HIS A 149 2.90 -20.72 7.36
CA HIS A 149 3.34 -20.95 8.74
C HIS A 149 2.91 -19.80 9.66
N ILE A 150 3.11 -18.56 9.22
CA ILE A 150 2.69 -17.37 9.97
C ILE A 150 1.18 -17.41 10.23
N LEU A 151 0.37 -17.69 9.21
CA LEU A 151 -1.09 -17.74 9.34
C LEU A 151 -1.55 -18.87 10.29
N LYS A 152 -0.94 -20.03 10.21
CA LYS A 152 -1.20 -21.14 11.14
C LYS A 152 -0.88 -20.73 12.58
N GLU A 153 0.30 -20.19 12.82
CA GLU A 153 0.73 -19.75 14.15
C GLU A 153 -0.08 -18.55 14.69
N ALA A 154 -0.73 -17.81 13.80
CA ALA A 154 -1.69 -16.76 14.16
C ALA A 154 -3.12 -17.30 14.41
N GLY A 155 -3.41 -18.58 14.19
CA GLY A 155 -4.76 -19.16 14.26
C GLY A 155 -5.67 -18.66 13.12
N LEU A 156 -5.09 -18.53 11.92
CA LEU A 156 -5.75 -18.05 10.69
C LEU A 156 -5.73 -19.09 9.56
N GLU A 157 -5.66 -20.38 9.90
CA GLU A 157 -5.59 -21.49 8.92
C GLU A 157 -6.77 -21.50 7.94
N ALA A 158 -7.95 -21.04 8.39
CA ALA A 158 -9.15 -20.96 7.57
C ALA A 158 -9.00 -20.00 6.37
N PHE A 159 -8.05 -19.06 6.44
CA PHE A 159 -7.80 -18.02 5.43
C PHE A 159 -6.60 -18.31 4.53
N VAL A 160 -5.98 -19.49 4.67
CA VAL A 160 -4.81 -19.89 3.88
C VAL A 160 -5.23 -20.38 2.50
N ILE A 161 -4.68 -19.76 1.45
CA ILE A 161 -4.80 -20.29 0.09
C ILE A 161 -3.99 -21.60 0.01
N PRO A 162 -4.49 -22.68 -0.59
CA PRO A 162 -3.69 -23.86 -0.86
C PRO A 162 -2.40 -23.49 -1.59
N THR A 163 -1.26 -23.76 -0.97
CA THR A 163 0.04 -23.21 -1.36
C THR A 163 1.14 -24.24 -1.13
N GLU A 164 2.14 -24.27 -2.01
CA GLU A 164 3.41 -24.96 -1.80
C GLU A 164 4.58 -24.06 -2.17
N VAL A 165 5.73 -24.26 -1.50
CA VAL A 165 7.01 -23.67 -1.92
C VAL A 165 7.76 -24.71 -2.74
N VAL A 166 8.17 -24.33 -3.93
CA VAL A 166 8.80 -25.21 -4.92
C VAL A 166 10.26 -24.79 -5.12
N ASP A 167 11.15 -25.76 -5.05
CA ASP A 167 12.56 -25.63 -5.47
C ASP A 167 12.68 -26.10 -6.93
N SER A 168 13.47 -25.37 -7.73
CA SER A 168 13.76 -25.70 -9.14
C SER A 168 14.48 -27.05 -9.34
N LYS A 169 14.96 -27.69 -8.25
CA LYS A 169 15.64 -29.00 -8.31
C LYS A 169 14.69 -30.19 -8.36
N LYS A 170 13.37 -29.99 -8.26
CA LYS A 170 12.38 -31.04 -8.34
C LYS A 170 12.33 -31.67 -9.74
N SER A 171 12.09 -32.98 -9.78
CA SER A 171 11.85 -33.70 -11.03
C SER A 171 10.50 -33.30 -11.66
N ASP A 172 10.33 -33.56 -12.96
CA ASP A 172 9.07 -33.30 -13.66
C ASP A 172 7.88 -33.98 -13.00
N ASP A 173 8.03 -35.23 -12.53
CA ASP A 173 6.96 -35.97 -11.85
C ASP A 173 6.56 -35.33 -10.52
N GLU A 174 7.53 -34.83 -9.75
CA GLU A 174 7.26 -34.09 -8.52
C GLU A 174 6.57 -32.74 -8.83
N LEU A 175 7.00 -32.05 -9.87
CA LEU A 175 6.39 -30.79 -10.31
C LEU A 175 4.95 -31.01 -10.78
N ARG A 176 4.69 -32.08 -11.56
CA ARG A 176 3.33 -32.50 -11.94
C ARG A 176 2.46 -32.76 -10.73
N ALA A 177 2.99 -33.49 -9.74
CA ALA A 177 2.27 -33.77 -8.52
C ALA A 177 1.91 -32.49 -7.76
N VAL A 178 2.82 -31.52 -7.68
CA VAL A 178 2.54 -30.19 -7.08
C VAL A 178 1.44 -29.46 -7.85
N TYR A 179 1.60 -29.33 -9.18
CA TYR A 179 0.61 -28.65 -10.01
C TYR A 179 -0.80 -29.26 -9.82
N ASN A 180 -0.91 -30.57 -9.86
CA ASN A 180 -2.19 -31.29 -9.75
C ASN A 180 -2.85 -31.17 -8.36
N ARG A 181 -2.07 -30.98 -7.29
CA ARG A 181 -2.60 -30.68 -5.95
C ARG A 181 -3.08 -29.25 -5.79
N ILE A 182 -2.38 -28.30 -6.43
CA ILE A 182 -2.58 -26.87 -6.19
C ILE A 182 -3.56 -26.24 -7.19
N LYS A 183 -3.61 -26.71 -8.44
CA LYS A 183 -4.45 -26.08 -9.49
C LYS A 183 -5.90 -25.87 -9.04
N SER A 184 -6.50 -24.78 -9.51
CA SER A 184 -7.93 -24.53 -9.39
C SER A 184 -8.76 -25.47 -10.29
N ASP A 185 -10.07 -25.44 -10.15
CA ASP A 185 -10.98 -26.20 -11.02
C ASP A 185 -10.85 -25.79 -12.50
N SER A 186 -10.45 -24.54 -12.76
CA SER A 186 -10.13 -24.05 -14.11
C SER A 186 -8.72 -24.42 -14.60
N GLY A 187 -7.97 -25.23 -13.85
CA GLY A 187 -6.61 -25.64 -14.17
C GLY A 187 -5.53 -24.58 -13.91
N LYS A 188 -5.85 -23.48 -13.24
CA LYS A 188 -4.92 -22.37 -13.05
C LYS A 188 -4.17 -22.43 -11.72
N VAL A 189 -2.91 -22.01 -11.74
CA VAL A 189 -2.09 -21.71 -10.57
C VAL A 189 -1.50 -20.31 -10.67
N VAL A 190 -1.13 -19.74 -9.52
CA VAL A 190 -0.39 -18.47 -9.44
C VAL A 190 1.01 -18.75 -8.90
N VAL A 191 2.01 -18.23 -9.57
CA VAL A 191 3.41 -18.40 -9.21
C VAL A 191 4.01 -17.04 -8.86
N GLN A 192 4.69 -16.98 -7.70
CA GLN A 192 5.33 -15.77 -7.19
C GLN A 192 6.69 -16.11 -6.59
N SER A 193 7.69 -15.22 -6.77
CA SER A 193 8.93 -15.33 -6.01
C SER A 193 8.66 -15.30 -4.51
N CYS A 194 9.38 -16.11 -3.73
CA CYS A 194 9.31 -16.06 -2.27
C CYS A 194 9.92 -14.78 -1.71
N VAL A 195 10.89 -14.20 -2.40
CA VAL A 195 11.57 -12.96 -2.02
C VAL A 195 11.03 -11.81 -2.86
N GLU A 196 10.90 -10.62 -2.27
CA GLU A 196 10.38 -9.43 -2.96
C GLU A 196 11.09 -9.14 -4.29
N ASN A 197 10.28 -8.81 -5.29
CA ASN A 197 10.66 -8.14 -6.55
C ASN A 197 11.66 -8.87 -7.48
N TYR A 198 11.87 -10.18 -7.33
CA TYR A 198 12.75 -10.90 -8.25
C TYR A 198 12.07 -11.30 -9.55
N GLU A 199 10.80 -11.66 -9.52
CA GLU A 199 10.03 -12.01 -10.72
C GLU A 199 8.58 -11.53 -10.60
N PRO A 200 7.96 -11.11 -11.71
CA PRO A 200 6.54 -10.72 -11.71
C PRO A 200 5.64 -11.94 -11.40
N THR A 201 4.51 -11.67 -10.76
CA THR A 201 3.45 -12.68 -10.57
C THR A 201 3.02 -13.26 -11.91
N ARG A 202 2.97 -14.59 -12.01
CA ARG A 202 2.53 -15.29 -13.23
C ARG A 202 1.31 -16.14 -12.96
N PHE A 203 0.37 -16.07 -13.91
CA PHE A 203 -0.82 -16.92 -13.95
C PHE A 203 -0.57 -18.01 -14.98
N ILE A 204 -0.51 -19.26 -14.54
CA ILE A 204 -0.18 -20.42 -15.37
C ILE A 204 -1.41 -21.30 -15.49
N GLY A 205 -1.82 -21.61 -16.71
CA GLY A 205 -3.06 -22.34 -17.03
C GLY A 205 -2.89 -23.80 -17.39
N ASN A 206 -1.65 -24.31 -17.48
CA ASN A 206 -1.39 -25.71 -17.83
C ASN A 206 -0.10 -26.22 -17.16
N GLU A 207 0.05 -27.54 -17.17
CA GLU A 207 1.13 -28.24 -16.50
C GLU A 207 2.50 -28.03 -17.17
N GLU A 208 2.53 -28.00 -18.50
CA GLU A 208 3.75 -27.86 -19.27
C GLU A 208 4.42 -26.51 -19.00
N ASP A 209 3.64 -25.44 -19.02
CA ASP A 209 4.12 -24.08 -18.70
C ASP A 209 4.59 -23.97 -17.25
N PHE A 210 3.93 -24.68 -16.31
CA PHE A 210 4.37 -24.72 -14.92
C PHE A 210 5.73 -25.39 -14.76
N ILE A 211 5.94 -26.55 -15.40
CA ILE A 211 7.23 -27.27 -15.38
C ILE A 211 8.32 -26.42 -16.03
N ALA A 212 8.03 -25.83 -17.21
CA ALA A 212 8.96 -24.96 -17.90
C ALA A 212 9.33 -23.73 -17.08
N HIS A 213 8.39 -23.16 -16.32
CA HIS A 213 8.67 -22.05 -15.39
C HIS A 213 9.58 -22.52 -14.24
N ALA A 214 9.27 -23.66 -13.63
CA ALA A 214 10.04 -24.19 -12.51
C ALA A 214 11.51 -24.42 -12.88
N HIS A 215 11.79 -24.98 -14.06
CA HIS A 215 13.15 -25.21 -14.51
C HIS A 215 13.92 -23.91 -14.86
N LYS A 216 13.21 -22.84 -15.20
CA LYS A 216 13.83 -21.51 -15.44
C LYS A 216 14.08 -20.72 -14.17
N SER A 217 13.35 -21.02 -13.10
CA SER A 217 13.49 -20.29 -11.84
C SER A 217 14.83 -20.56 -11.18
N LYS A 218 15.51 -19.51 -10.75
CA LYS A 218 16.82 -19.59 -10.08
C LYS A 218 16.69 -19.67 -8.56
N THR A 219 15.52 -19.38 -8.03
CA THR A 219 15.24 -19.31 -6.59
C THR A 219 13.94 -20.07 -6.28
N PRO A 220 13.75 -20.52 -5.04
CA PRO A 220 12.47 -21.08 -4.63
C PRO A 220 11.34 -20.08 -4.87
N PHE A 221 10.21 -20.60 -5.29
CA PHE A 221 9.02 -19.81 -5.55
C PHE A 221 7.78 -20.42 -4.87
N LYS A 222 6.83 -19.55 -4.57
CA LYS A 222 5.52 -19.92 -4.05
C LYS A 222 4.59 -20.24 -5.21
N VAL A 223 3.92 -21.39 -5.17
CA VAL A 223 2.80 -21.70 -6.05
C VAL A 223 1.52 -21.78 -5.22
N THR A 224 0.48 -21.06 -5.65
CA THR A 224 -0.82 -21.03 -4.99
C THR A 224 -1.94 -21.41 -5.96
N ARG A 225 -3.02 -21.95 -5.40
CA ARG A 225 -4.27 -22.10 -6.16
C ARG A 225 -4.74 -20.73 -6.66
N PHE A 226 -5.15 -20.66 -7.91
CA PHE A 226 -5.83 -19.48 -8.41
C PHE A 226 -7.22 -19.39 -7.77
N ILE A 227 -7.46 -18.30 -7.05
CA ILE A 227 -8.77 -18.00 -6.45
C ILE A 227 -9.42 -16.91 -7.30
N GLU A 228 -10.61 -17.19 -7.80
CA GLU A 228 -11.42 -16.21 -8.49
C GLU A 228 -12.19 -15.36 -7.48
N GLY A 229 -12.01 -14.06 -7.51
CA GLY A 229 -12.63 -13.15 -6.52
C GLY A 229 -12.17 -11.73 -6.67
N ASN A 230 -12.55 -10.92 -5.69
CA ASN A 230 -12.15 -9.51 -5.58
C ASN A 230 -10.88 -9.39 -4.76
N GLU A 231 -9.97 -8.55 -5.19
CA GLU A 231 -8.80 -8.23 -4.37
C GLU A 231 -9.11 -7.10 -3.38
N GLY A 232 -8.44 -7.13 -2.24
CA GLY A 232 -8.52 -6.10 -1.20
C GLY A 232 -7.18 -5.86 -0.53
N ASN A 233 -6.99 -4.63 -0.03
CA ASN A 233 -5.89 -4.32 0.90
C ASN A 233 -6.48 -4.11 2.29
N LEU A 234 -6.05 -4.90 3.26
CA LEU A 234 -6.32 -4.68 4.67
C LEU A 234 -5.14 -3.97 5.31
N SER A 235 -5.38 -2.82 5.92
CA SER A 235 -4.38 -2.12 6.71
C SER A 235 -4.76 -2.15 8.19
N PHE A 236 -3.77 -2.33 9.06
CA PHE A 236 -3.95 -2.29 10.51
C PHE A 236 -2.73 -1.65 11.19
N PHE A 237 -2.95 -1.20 12.41
CA PHE A 237 -1.93 -0.70 13.32
C PHE A 237 -1.61 -1.76 14.36
N VAL A 238 -0.34 -1.94 14.66
CA VAL A 238 0.14 -2.80 15.75
C VAL A 238 0.71 -1.92 16.85
N GLY A 239 0.21 -2.07 18.07
CA GLY A 239 0.61 -1.30 19.24
C GLY A 239 1.06 -2.19 20.41
N ASN A 240 1.77 -1.57 21.35
CA ASN A 240 2.16 -2.16 22.61
C ASN A 240 1.89 -1.14 23.72
N THR A 241 1.15 -1.53 24.76
CA THR A 241 0.81 -0.63 25.88
C THR A 241 1.94 -0.43 26.89
N GLN A 242 2.96 -1.28 26.87
CA GLN A 242 4.16 -1.17 27.69
C GLN A 242 5.39 -1.37 26.80
N PRO A 243 5.79 -0.37 26.02
CA PRO A 243 7.07 -0.45 25.30
C PRO A 243 8.22 -0.52 26.31
N ALA A 244 9.28 -1.24 25.97
CA ALA A 244 10.42 -1.44 26.86
C ALA A 244 11.00 -0.11 27.34
N GLU A 245 11.49 -0.09 28.60
CA GLU A 245 11.96 1.12 29.28
C GLU A 245 13.02 1.90 28.50
N GLY A 246 12.90 3.22 28.54
CA GLY A 246 13.99 4.16 28.23
C GLY A 246 14.08 4.61 26.77
N THR A 247 13.06 4.35 25.93
CA THR A 247 13.13 4.75 24.52
C THR A 247 12.00 5.70 24.13
N ARG A 248 12.34 6.81 23.50
CA ARG A 248 11.44 7.45 22.55
C ARG A 248 11.24 6.47 21.41
N GLY A 249 10.01 6.05 21.22
CA GLY A 249 9.69 5.05 20.24
C GLY A 249 9.86 3.62 20.74
N VAL A 250 9.55 2.70 19.86
CA VAL A 250 9.52 1.27 20.11
C VAL A 250 10.91 0.75 20.43
N ALA A 251 11.00 -0.16 21.38
CA ALA A 251 12.20 -0.96 21.59
C ALA A 251 12.64 -1.56 20.26
N LYS A 252 13.84 -1.20 19.82
CA LYS A 252 14.43 -1.74 18.60
C LYS A 252 14.71 -3.21 18.84
N CYS A 253 13.89 -4.06 18.28
CA CYS A 253 14.08 -5.50 18.31
C CYS A 253 14.99 -5.89 17.14
N ASN A 254 16.27 -5.44 17.19
CA ASN A 254 17.26 -5.89 16.20
C ASN A 254 17.38 -7.39 16.34
N LEU A 255 17.00 -8.15 15.33
CA LEU A 255 17.18 -9.59 15.33
C LEU A 255 18.67 -9.92 15.42
N PRO A 256 19.07 -10.91 16.25
CA PRO A 256 20.45 -11.32 16.36
C PRO A 256 20.97 -11.82 15.01
N GLU A 257 22.26 -11.64 14.77
CA GLU A 257 22.92 -12.23 13.62
C GLU A 257 22.70 -13.76 13.61
N GLY A 258 22.39 -14.30 12.43
CA GLY A 258 22.20 -15.74 12.22
C GLY A 258 20.76 -16.23 12.21
N ILE A 259 19.76 -15.37 12.43
CA ILE A 259 18.37 -15.75 12.17
C ILE A 259 18.12 -15.73 10.65
N ASP A 260 17.80 -16.91 10.10
CA ASP A 260 17.46 -17.07 8.69
C ASP A 260 15.98 -16.71 8.46
N CYS A 261 15.71 -15.47 8.03
CA CYS A 261 14.36 -14.99 7.75
C CYS A 261 13.67 -15.70 6.56
N ALA A 262 14.38 -16.54 5.81
CA ALA A 262 13.78 -17.36 4.76
C ALA A 262 13.14 -18.65 5.30
N ARG A 263 13.38 -18.99 6.56
CA ARG A 263 12.88 -20.23 7.17
C ARG A 263 11.67 -19.97 8.07
N PRO A 264 10.56 -20.66 7.85
CA PRO A 264 9.37 -20.54 8.69
C PRO A 264 9.63 -20.82 10.18
N GLU A 265 10.54 -21.75 10.49
CA GLU A 265 10.92 -22.15 11.87
C GLU A 265 11.57 -21.02 12.67
N SER A 266 12.10 -20.00 12.01
CA SER A 266 12.68 -18.83 12.65
C SER A 266 11.66 -18.00 13.43
N LEU A 267 10.36 -18.19 13.21
CA LEU A 267 9.30 -17.45 13.92
C LEU A 267 9.42 -17.57 15.44
N ALA A 268 9.61 -18.79 15.96
CA ALA A 268 9.76 -19.01 17.40
C ALA A 268 11.01 -18.32 17.97
N GLN A 269 12.12 -18.27 17.21
CA GLN A 269 13.34 -17.58 17.61
C GLN A 269 13.13 -16.07 17.64
N ILE A 270 12.40 -15.52 16.66
CA ILE A 270 12.04 -14.09 16.59
C ILE A 270 11.17 -13.69 17.80
N GLU A 271 10.15 -14.49 18.13
CA GLU A 271 9.30 -14.24 19.31
C GLU A 271 10.10 -14.32 20.62
N ALA A 272 10.94 -15.36 20.78
CA ALA A 272 11.77 -15.50 21.97
C ALA A 272 12.75 -14.32 22.12
N HIS A 273 13.31 -13.85 21.01
CA HIS A 273 14.17 -12.67 21.02
C HIS A 273 13.39 -11.41 21.42
N ALA A 274 12.21 -11.17 20.85
CA ALA A 274 11.35 -10.04 21.20
C ALA A 274 11.00 -10.07 22.72
N ALA A 275 10.64 -11.24 23.25
CA ALA A 275 10.38 -11.41 24.67
C ALA A 275 11.60 -11.10 25.54
N SER A 276 12.82 -11.53 25.12
CA SER A 276 14.08 -11.20 25.82
C SER A 276 14.40 -9.70 25.83
N LYS A 277 13.80 -8.92 24.92
CA LYS A 277 13.88 -7.46 24.85
C LYS A 277 12.76 -6.76 25.63
N GLY A 278 11.98 -7.49 26.40
CA GLY A 278 10.91 -6.94 27.24
C GLY A 278 9.56 -6.78 26.53
N ILE A 279 9.39 -7.39 25.36
CA ILE A 279 8.07 -7.40 24.69
C ILE A 279 7.18 -8.43 25.39
N ASP A 280 6.22 -7.95 26.17
CA ASP A 280 5.19 -8.80 26.77
C ASP A 280 4.00 -8.93 25.80
N ALA A 281 3.71 -10.16 25.40
CA ALA A 281 2.62 -10.50 24.50
C ALA A 281 1.24 -10.03 25.00
N SER A 282 1.04 -9.90 26.31
CA SER A 282 -0.23 -9.44 26.91
C SER A 282 -0.49 -7.94 26.68
N ASN A 283 0.56 -7.18 26.38
CA ASN A 283 0.49 -5.75 26.11
C ASN A 283 0.37 -5.41 24.62
N VAL A 284 0.51 -6.42 23.76
CA VAL A 284 0.38 -6.28 22.32
C VAL A 284 -1.08 -6.24 21.90
N PHE A 285 -1.44 -5.30 21.02
CA PHE A 285 -2.78 -5.19 20.44
C PHE A 285 -2.72 -4.74 18.98
N SER A 286 -3.84 -4.87 18.30
CA SER A 286 -4.00 -4.38 16.93
C SER A 286 -5.24 -3.50 16.82
N VAL A 287 -5.16 -2.45 16.00
CA VAL A 287 -6.33 -1.68 15.57
C VAL A 287 -6.53 -1.94 14.08
N THR A 288 -7.55 -2.68 13.75
CA THR A 288 -7.88 -3.01 12.38
C THR A 288 -8.53 -1.81 11.69
N GLY A 289 -7.98 -1.37 10.55
CA GLY A 289 -8.63 -0.41 9.66
C GLY A 289 -9.75 -1.08 8.88
N ARG A 290 -9.99 -0.60 7.68
CA ARG A 290 -10.92 -1.28 6.74
C ARG A 290 -10.13 -2.02 5.66
N ALA A 291 -10.76 -3.03 5.05
CA ALA A 291 -10.28 -3.51 3.76
C ALA A 291 -10.80 -2.59 2.66
N THR A 292 -9.94 -2.28 1.69
CA THR A 292 -10.31 -1.52 0.49
C THR A 292 -10.61 -2.49 -0.64
N LEU A 293 -11.47 -2.11 -1.58
CA LEU A 293 -11.59 -2.85 -2.84
C LEU A 293 -10.43 -2.45 -3.76
N LYS A 294 -9.54 -3.39 -4.04
CA LYS A 294 -8.40 -3.22 -4.95
C LYS A 294 -8.74 -3.80 -6.30
N VAL A 295 -8.37 -3.13 -7.38
CA VAL A 295 -8.51 -3.66 -8.73
C VAL A 295 -7.14 -3.89 -9.34
N VAL A 296 -7.02 -5.06 -9.97
CA VAL A 296 -5.77 -5.56 -10.56
C VAL A 296 -6.05 -5.99 -11.99
N GLY A 297 -5.12 -5.70 -12.90
CA GLY A 297 -5.14 -6.22 -14.26
C GLY A 297 -6.25 -5.68 -15.17
N ASP A 298 -6.86 -4.52 -14.85
CA ASP A 298 -7.84 -3.90 -15.76
C ASP A 298 -7.20 -3.59 -17.11
N SER A 299 -7.80 -4.10 -18.17
CA SER A 299 -7.23 -4.02 -19.53
C SER A 299 -7.02 -2.61 -20.09
N LEU A 300 -7.70 -1.59 -19.55
CA LEU A 300 -7.49 -0.19 -19.93
C LEU A 300 -6.35 0.46 -19.16
N LEU A 301 -6.17 0.09 -17.90
CA LEU A 301 -5.31 0.79 -16.95
C LEU A 301 -4.00 0.08 -16.65
N ALA A 302 -3.92 -1.25 -16.85
CA ALA A 302 -2.75 -2.07 -16.51
C ALA A 302 -1.89 -2.39 -17.73
N ASN A 303 -0.60 -2.62 -17.50
CA ASN A 303 0.33 -3.18 -18.50
C ASN A 303 0.50 -4.70 -18.35
N ALA A 304 0.35 -5.21 -17.13
CA ALA A 304 0.41 -6.64 -16.83
C ALA A 304 -0.81 -7.09 -16.01
N PRO A 305 -1.20 -8.37 -16.12
CA PRO A 305 -2.36 -8.89 -15.39
C PRO A 305 -2.27 -8.77 -13.85
N GLY A 306 -1.06 -8.60 -13.31
CA GLY A 306 -0.82 -8.42 -11.86
C GLY A 306 -0.73 -6.97 -11.39
N ASP A 307 -0.87 -5.99 -12.27
CA ASP A 307 -0.71 -4.59 -11.91
C ASP A 307 -1.92 -4.06 -11.13
N SER A 308 -1.65 -3.49 -9.96
CA SER A 308 -2.68 -2.78 -9.18
C SER A 308 -2.99 -1.43 -9.82
N VAL A 309 -4.22 -1.25 -10.27
CA VAL A 309 -4.67 -0.04 -10.97
C VAL A 309 -5.44 0.94 -10.10
N GLY A 310 -5.74 0.59 -8.85
CA GLY A 310 -6.37 1.51 -7.92
C GLY A 310 -7.11 0.85 -6.76
N ASN A 311 -7.67 1.69 -5.90
CA ASN A 311 -8.43 1.27 -4.74
C ASN A 311 -9.69 2.12 -4.55
N ASN A 312 -10.81 1.46 -4.22
CA ASN A 312 -11.96 2.10 -3.62
C ASN A 312 -11.86 1.95 -2.10
N ILE A 313 -11.44 3.01 -1.43
CA ILE A 313 -11.26 3.05 0.02
C ILE A 313 -12.61 3.15 0.72
N GLY A 314 -13.59 3.79 0.08
CA GLY A 314 -14.96 3.92 0.57
C GLY A 314 -15.84 2.67 0.41
N HIS A 315 -15.30 1.56 -0.12
CA HIS A 315 -16.08 0.33 -0.28
C HIS A 315 -16.49 -0.24 1.08
N VAL A 316 -17.76 -0.57 1.23
CA VAL A 316 -18.34 -1.17 2.44
C VAL A 316 -18.69 -2.62 2.16
N TYR A 317 -18.03 -3.52 2.86
CA TYR A 317 -18.34 -4.95 2.81
C TYR A 317 -19.52 -5.28 3.74
N ASP A 318 -20.20 -6.38 3.46
CA ASP A 318 -21.26 -6.87 4.35
C ASP A 318 -20.72 -7.28 5.74
N ALA A 319 -21.63 -7.53 6.68
CA ALA A 319 -21.27 -7.83 8.06
C ALA A 319 -20.44 -9.11 8.21
N HIS A 320 -20.68 -10.13 7.35
CA HIS A 320 -19.94 -11.38 7.39
C HIS A 320 -18.48 -11.20 6.96
N ILE A 321 -18.26 -10.50 5.84
CA ILE A 321 -16.91 -10.17 5.36
C ILE A 321 -16.20 -9.23 6.35
N SER A 322 -16.90 -8.22 6.87
CA SER A 322 -16.34 -7.28 7.86
C SER A 322 -15.89 -7.98 9.14
N ALA A 323 -16.62 -9.00 9.61
CA ALA A 323 -16.21 -9.81 10.77
C ALA A 323 -14.92 -10.61 10.50
N GLN A 324 -14.78 -11.21 9.32
CA GLN A 324 -13.55 -11.89 8.92
C GLN A 324 -12.36 -10.91 8.84
N ILE A 325 -12.58 -9.69 8.31
CA ILE A 325 -11.56 -8.63 8.24
C ILE A 325 -11.08 -8.27 9.64
N ALA A 326 -12.00 -8.09 10.59
CA ALA A 326 -11.66 -7.79 11.99
C ALA A 326 -10.81 -8.90 12.61
N GLU A 327 -11.21 -10.17 12.43
CA GLU A 327 -10.48 -11.33 12.93
C GLU A 327 -9.07 -11.42 12.38
N ILE A 328 -8.92 -11.22 11.05
CA ILE A 328 -7.61 -11.27 10.39
C ILE A 328 -6.71 -10.16 10.94
N GLY A 329 -7.18 -8.91 10.98
CA GLY A 329 -6.38 -7.78 11.44
C GLY A 329 -5.97 -7.90 12.92
N ASP A 330 -6.86 -8.37 13.78
CA ASP A 330 -6.56 -8.58 15.19
C ASP A 330 -5.54 -9.70 15.42
N LYS A 331 -5.79 -10.90 14.89
CA LYS A 331 -4.92 -12.07 15.10
C LYS A 331 -3.55 -11.89 14.45
N LEU A 332 -3.51 -11.40 13.20
CA LEU A 332 -2.25 -11.17 12.50
C LEU A 332 -1.45 -10.06 13.15
N GLY A 333 -2.10 -8.94 13.50
CA GLY A 333 -1.44 -7.83 14.18
C GLY A 333 -0.86 -8.23 15.54
N LYS A 334 -1.59 -9.00 16.34
CA LYS A 334 -1.08 -9.55 17.62
C LYS A 334 0.11 -10.49 17.39
N LYS A 335 0.07 -11.36 16.37
CA LYS A 335 1.19 -12.25 16.05
C LYS A 335 2.44 -11.46 15.65
N MET A 336 2.28 -10.45 14.79
CA MET A 336 3.39 -9.57 14.39
C MET A 336 3.94 -8.78 15.60
N GLY A 337 3.07 -8.28 16.47
CA GLY A 337 3.47 -7.53 17.66
C GLY A 337 4.26 -8.36 18.66
N LYS A 338 3.94 -9.66 18.83
CA LYS A 338 4.75 -10.60 19.63
C LYS A 338 6.16 -10.76 19.09
N CYS A 339 6.37 -10.55 17.81
CA CYS A 339 7.67 -10.50 17.16
C CYS A 339 8.37 -9.13 17.24
N GLY A 340 7.82 -8.19 17.99
CA GLY A 340 8.38 -6.85 18.14
C GLY A 340 7.93 -5.83 17.11
N LYS A 341 6.99 -6.18 16.22
CA LYS A 341 6.42 -5.22 15.28
C LYS A 341 5.60 -4.16 15.99
N VAL A 342 5.77 -2.91 15.59
CA VAL A 342 4.91 -1.77 15.96
C VAL A 342 4.68 -0.89 14.74
N GLY A 343 3.56 -0.16 14.72
CA GLY A 343 3.21 0.74 13.63
C GLY A 343 2.37 0.07 12.55
N HIS A 344 2.61 0.44 11.30
CA HIS A 344 1.82 -0.06 10.17
C HIS A 344 2.12 -1.51 9.81
N ALA A 345 1.06 -2.23 9.49
CA ALA A 345 1.11 -3.50 8.79
C ALA A 345 -0.16 -3.67 7.94
N GLY A 346 -0.17 -4.69 7.10
CA GLY A 346 -1.34 -5.02 6.30
C GLY A 346 -1.26 -6.39 5.66
N ALA A 347 -2.33 -6.73 4.96
CA ALA A 347 -2.41 -7.96 4.17
C ALA A 347 -3.14 -7.70 2.85
N ASP A 348 -2.72 -8.38 1.80
CA ASP A 348 -3.48 -8.44 0.55
C ASP A 348 -4.42 -9.64 0.61
N LEU A 349 -5.68 -9.37 0.34
CA LEU A 349 -6.80 -10.30 0.48
C LEU A 349 -7.38 -10.63 -0.90
N ILE A 350 -7.93 -11.84 -1.02
CA ILE A 350 -8.84 -12.20 -2.10
C ILE A 350 -10.16 -12.62 -1.43
N ILE A 351 -11.26 -12.01 -1.85
CA ILE A 351 -12.61 -12.34 -1.38
C ILE A 351 -13.31 -13.06 -2.50
N ASP A 352 -13.55 -14.36 -2.32
CA ASP A 352 -14.16 -15.18 -3.34
C ASP A 352 -15.68 -14.94 -3.48
N ARG A 353 -16.30 -15.55 -4.48
CA ARG A 353 -17.74 -15.39 -4.77
C ARG A 353 -18.67 -15.82 -3.63
N THR A 354 -18.16 -16.59 -2.66
CA THR A 354 -18.93 -17.02 -1.48
C THR A 354 -18.82 -16.05 -0.31
N GLY A 355 -17.97 -15.01 -0.43
CA GLY A 355 -17.64 -14.09 0.66
C GLY A 355 -16.57 -14.62 1.60
N LYS A 356 -15.93 -15.74 1.28
CA LYS A 356 -14.78 -16.22 2.03
C LYS A 356 -13.54 -15.41 1.69
N ILE A 357 -12.80 -14.99 2.72
CA ILE A 357 -11.53 -14.29 2.56
C ILE A 357 -10.37 -15.28 2.50
N TRP A 358 -9.42 -14.97 1.64
CA TRP A 358 -8.14 -15.64 1.50
C TRP A 358 -7.01 -14.63 1.61
N ILE A 359 -5.96 -14.95 2.36
CA ILE A 359 -4.80 -14.07 2.52
C ILE A 359 -3.73 -14.46 1.50
N ASN A 360 -3.38 -13.52 0.63
CA ASN A 360 -2.40 -13.72 -0.43
C ASN A 360 -0.97 -13.38 0.00
N GLU A 361 -0.79 -12.26 0.73
CA GLU A 361 0.51 -11.83 1.26
C GLU A 361 0.35 -10.95 2.50
N ILE A 362 1.41 -10.86 3.29
CA ILE A 362 1.54 -9.95 4.43
C ILE A 362 2.48 -8.81 4.02
N ASN A 363 2.09 -7.58 4.37
CA ASN A 363 2.88 -6.38 4.16
C ASN A 363 3.29 -5.82 5.53
N ASP A 364 4.54 -6.01 5.94
CA ASP A 364 5.08 -5.48 7.20
C ASP A 364 5.48 -4.00 7.07
N ARG A 365 4.60 -3.21 6.47
CA ARG A 365 4.81 -1.80 6.14
C ARG A 365 3.49 -1.08 5.90
N GLN A 366 3.57 0.22 5.73
CA GLN A 366 2.45 1.00 5.22
C GLN A 366 2.09 0.52 3.80
N GLN A 367 0.80 0.30 3.54
CA GLN A 367 0.31 -0.01 2.20
C GLN A 367 -0.09 1.26 1.45
N GLY A 368 -0.25 1.15 0.13
CA GLY A 368 -0.61 2.28 -0.73
C GLY A 368 -1.85 3.07 -0.28
N PRO A 369 -2.97 2.44 0.09
CA PRO A 369 -4.19 3.13 0.52
C PRO A 369 -4.17 3.62 1.98
N THR A 370 -3.20 3.21 2.82
CA THR A 370 -3.24 3.41 4.28
C THR A 370 -3.33 4.88 4.69
N ASP A 371 -2.55 5.78 4.06
CA ASP A 371 -2.58 7.20 4.46
C ASP A 371 -3.87 7.89 4.04
N GLN A 372 -4.36 7.59 2.84
CA GLN A 372 -5.64 8.12 2.38
C GLN A 372 -6.79 7.61 3.25
N MET A 373 -6.76 6.32 3.62
CA MET A 373 -7.70 5.74 4.60
C MET A 373 -7.61 6.46 5.95
N SER A 374 -6.40 6.77 6.42
CA SER A 374 -6.17 7.53 7.66
C SER A 374 -6.75 8.94 7.57
N ALA A 375 -6.53 9.62 6.44
CA ALA A 375 -7.06 10.96 6.21
C ALA A 375 -8.60 10.96 6.18
N ASP A 376 -9.21 9.96 5.54
CA ASP A 376 -10.67 9.81 5.51
C ASP A 376 -11.23 9.52 6.90
N ALA A 377 -10.56 8.65 7.69
CA ALA A 377 -10.92 8.39 9.08
C ALA A 377 -10.87 9.67 9.93
N GLU A 378 -9.79 10.44 9.83
CA GLU A 378 -9.61 11.68 10.58
C GLU A 378 -10.68 12.73 10.26
N LYS A 379 -11.14 12.83 9.00
CA LYS A 379 -12.29 13.67 8.60
C LYS A 379 -13.60 13.21 9.25
N ASN A 380 -13.73 11.92 9.53
CA ASN A 380 -14.88 11.31 10.20
C ASN A 380 -14.72 11.24 11.74
N ASN A 381 -13.76 11.96 12.31
CA ASN A 381 -13.40 11.96 13.75
C ASN A 381 -12.97 10.59 14.28
N ILE A 382 -12.37 9.76 13.45
CA ILE A 382 -11.80 8.46 13.82
C ILE A 382 -10.27 8.62 13.90
N PRO A 383 -9.58 8.00 14.89
CA PRO A 383 -8.11 7.98 14.91
C PRO A 383 -7.52 7.40 13.62
N GLY A 384 -6.64 8.12 12.94
CA GLY A 384 -6.00 7.67 11.70
C GLY A 384 -4.88 6.66 11.96
N LEU A 385 -4.81 5.56 11.20
CA LEU A 385 -3.73 4.56 11.34
C LEU A 385 -2.34 5.17 11.20
N SER A 386 -2.16 6.10 10.25
CA SER A 386 -0.87 6.77 10.05
C SER A 386 -0.47 7.63 11.25
N ARG A 387 -1.45 8.28 11.91
CA ARG A 387 -1.20 9.06 13.12
C ARG A 387 -0.91 8.18 14.33
N MET A 388 -1.60 7.03 14.46
CA MET A 388 -1.29 6.02 15.48
C MET A 388 0.15 5.49 15.32
N ALA A 389 0.56 5.18 14.09
CA ALA A 389 1.92 4.71 13.82
C ALA A 389 2.96 5.79 14.13
N TRP A 390 2.73 7.04 13.73
CA TRP A 390 3.58 8.16 14.09
C TRP A 390 3.73 8.29 15.61
N PHE A 391 2.61 8.27 16.32
CA PHE A 391 2.58 8.32 17.77
C PHE A 391 3.40 7.18 18.39
N ALA A 392 3.16 5.94 17.96
CA ALA A 392 3.86 4.78 18.49
C ALA A 392 5.39 4.82 18.26
N HIS A 393 5.83 5.42 17.16
CA HIS A 393 7.26 5.50 16.86
C HIS A 393 7.98 6.65 17.55
N PHE A 394 7.30 7.76 17.84
CA PHE A 394 7.97 8.99 18.26
C PHE A 394 7.57 9.50 19.63
N ALA A 395 6.53 8.96 20.26
CA ALA A 395 6.15 9.35 21.61
C ALA A 395 7.15 8.86 22.65
N ASP A 396 7.33 9.66 23.70
CA ASP A 396 8.08 9.29 24.89
C ASP A 396 7.13 8.54 25.86
N PHE A 397 7.28 7.21 25.92
CA PHE A 397 6.44 6.36 26.74
C PHE A 397 6.86 6.32 28.23
N SER A 398 7.88 7.03 28.65
CA SER A 398 8.10 7.32 30.07
C SER A 398 7.03 8.27 30.64
N LYS A 399 6.27 8.95 29.77
CA LYS A 399 5.22 9.90 30.12
C LYS A 399 3.87 9.19 30.28
N PRO A 400 3.24 9.28 31.48
CA PRO A 400 1.96 8.59 31.76
C PRO A 400 0.83 8.93 30.76
N GLU A 401 0.77 10.17 30.27
CA GLU A 401 -0.22 10.59 29.29
C GLU A 401 -0.07 9.88 27.94
N ASN A 402 1.15 9.51 27.51
CA ASN A 402 1.36 8.73 26.29
C ASN A 402 0.94 7.27 26.50
N MET A 403 1.23 6.71 27.67
CA MET A 403 0.75 5.38 28.06
C MET A 403 -0.78 5.33 28.10
N ALA A 404 -1.44 6.37 28.61
CA ALA A 404 -2.90 6.45 28.64
C ALA A 404 -3.53 6.49 27.24
N VAL A 405 -2.91 7.19 26.26
CA VAL A 405 -3.37 7.18 24.87
C VAL A 405 -3.25 5.77 24.27
N MET A 406 -2.14 5.08 24.50
CA MET A 406 -1.93 3.71 23.99
C MET A 406 -2.93 2.72 24.59
N ALA A 407 -3.19 2.82 25.92
CA ALA A 407 -4.20 2.02 26.58
C ALA A 407 -5.62 2.29 26.02
N ALA A 408 -5.96 3.56 25.79
CA ALA A 408 -7.24 3.93 25.20
C ALA A 408 -7.43 3.40 23.77
N LEU A 409 -6.37 3.38 22.96
CA LEU A 409 -6.39 2.76 21.62
C LEU A 409 -6.66 1.25 21.72
N ARG A 410 -5.96 0.55 22.64
CA ARG A 410 -6.17 -0.89 22.87
C ARG A 410 -7.60 -1.18 23.30
N ASP A 411 -8.08 -0.49 24.34
CA ASP A 411 -9.37 -0.75 24.98
C ASP A 411 -10.56 -0.42 24.06
N ASN A 412 -10.32 0.30 22.97
CA ASN A 412 -11.35 0.69 21.99
C ASN A 412 -11.05 0.20 20.57
N ALA A 413 -10.13 -0.74 20.38
CA ALA A 413 -9.70 -1.22 19.07
C ALA A 413 -10.88 -1.70 18.20
N ASP A 414 -11.78 -2.50 18.78
CA ASP A 414 -12.97 -3.01 18.08
C ASP A 414 -13.94 -1.88 17.69
N ALA A 415 -14.17 -0.93 18.60
CA ALA A 415 -15.06 0.21 18.33
C ALA A 415 -14.50 1.14 17.25
N ILE A 416 -13.17 1.32 17.20
CA ILE A 416 -12.48 2.05 16.15
C ILE A 416 -12.65 1.31 14.81
N HIS A 417 -12.42 -0.02 14.79
CA HIS A 417 -12.64 -0.84 13.60
C HIS A 417 -14.06 -0.72 13.04
N GLN A 418 -15.09 -0.81 13.90
CA GLN A 418 -16.49 -0.67 13.49
C GLN A 418 -16.75 0.68 12.81
N GLN A 419 -16.15 1.75 13.31
CA GLN A 419 -16.27 3.06 12.65
C GLN A 419 -15.51 3.12 11.32
N TYR A 420 -14.33 2.50 11.22
CA TYR A 420 -13.64 2.36 9.93
C TYR A 420 -14.50 1.61 8.91
N ALA A 421 -15.11 0.49 9.30
CA ALA A 421 -15.89 -0.36 8.41
C ALA A 421 -17.11 0.37 7.80
N THR A 422 -17.66 1.36 8.49
CA THR A 422 -18.90 2.06 8.09
C THR A 422 -18.70 3.50 7.63
N SER A 423 -17.50 4.08 7.80
CA SER A 423 -17.26 5.48 7.42
C SER A 423 -17.23 5.66 5.90
N SER A 424 -17.53 6.88 5.45
CA SER A 424 -17.29 7.28 4.07
C SER A 424 -15.80 7.26 3.74
N GLY A 425 -15.45 7.10 2.48
CA GLY A 425 -14.07 7.08 2.04
C GLY A 425 -13.89 7.57 0.62
N SER A 426 -12.66 7.72 0.25
CA SER A 426 -12.23 8.15 -1.07
C SER A 426 -11.87 6.97 -1.97
N PHE A 427 -11.40 7.29 -3.16
CA PHE A 427 -10.81 6.33 -4.10
C PHE A 427 -9.57 6.95 -4.75
N TYR A 428 -8.75 6.09 -5.34
CA TYR A 428 -7.78 6.51 -6.33
C TYR A 428 -7.70 5.52 -7.49
N ILE A 429 -7.45 6.07 -8.68
CA ILE A 429 -7.15 5.33 -9.92
C ILE A 429 -5.72 5.69 -10.30
N LYS A 430 -4.88 4.70 -10.52
CA LYS A 430 -3.54 4.89 -11.09
C LYS A 430 -3.68 4.92 -12.61
N VAL A 431 -3.13 5.92 -13.22
CA VAL A 431 -3.08 6.05 -14.68
C VAL A 431 -1.67 5.79 -15.14
N TYR A 432 -1.48 4.73 -15.90
CA TYR A 432 -0.18 4.31 -16.41
C TYR A 432 -0.02 4.66 -17.89
N ALA A 433 1.23 4.75 -18.34
CA ALA A 433 1.54 4.69 -19.75
C ALA A 433 1.39 3.23 -20.22
N THR A 434 0.24 2.90 -20.82
CA THR A 434 -0.19 1.52 -21.09
C THR A 434 0.18 1.01 -22.50
N HIS A 435 0.98 1.75 -23.24
CA HIS A 435 1.50 1.27 -24.54
C HIS A 435 2.58 0.19 -24.36
N ASP A 436 2.77 -0.64 -25.40
CA ASP A 436 3.84 -1.63 -25.47
C ASP A 436 5.22 -0.95 -25.55
N GLU A 437 6.26 -1.57 -24.97
CA GLU A 437 7.64 -1.06 -24.96
C GLU A 437 8.18 -0.77 -26.37
N SER A 438 7.69 -1.45 -27.41
CA SER A 438 8.06 -1.18 -28.80
C SER A 438 7.68 0.22 -29.29
N PHE A 439 6.80 0.93 -28.57
CA PHE A 439 6.41 2.31 -28.85
C PHE A 439 7.14 3.34 -27.98
N ASP A 440 8.09 2.93 -27.12
CA ASP A 440 8.86 3.85 -26.28
C ASP A 440 9.58 4.91 -27.13
N GLY A 441 9.54 6.16 -26.66
CA GLY A 441 10.06 7.32 -27.38
C GLY A 441 9.20 7.81 -28.57
N GLN A 442 8.21 7.02 -29.01
CA GLN A 442 7.29 7.40 -30.10
C GLN A 442 5.99 8.02 -29.56
N VAL A 443 5.57 7.59 -28.36
CA VAL A 443 4.38 8.14 -27.69
C VAL A 443 4.75 9.46 -27.03
N LYS A 444 4.11 10.54 -27.46
CA LYS A 444 4.32 11.90 -26.93
C LYS A 444 3.02 12.48 -26.41
N ALA A 445 3.08 13.10 -25.24
CA ALA A 445 1.96 13.85 -24.68
C ALA A 445 1.63 15.06 -25.57
N LYS A 446 0.34 15.21 -25.93
CA LYS A 446 -0.16 16.27 -26.81
C LYS A 446 -0.57 17.52 -26.05
N LYS A 447 -0.87 17.40 -24.75
CA LYS A 447 -1.27 18.54 -23.89
C LYS A 447 -0.69 18.43 -22.49
N ASN A 448 -0.70 19.56 -21.77
CA ASN A 448 -0.39 19.61 -20.37
C ASN A 448 -1.54 19.10 -19.52
N LEU A 449 -1.23 18.28 -18.52
CA LEU A 449 -2.16 17.83 -17.49
C LEU A 449 -1.48 18.05 -16.13
N PRO A 450 -1.55 19.29 -15.58
CA PRO A 450 -0.96 19.60 -14.29
C PRO A 450 -1.70 18.92 -13.14
N GLU A 451 -1.03 18.76 -12.01
CA GLU A 451 -1.71 18.40 -10.77
C GLU A 451 -2.74 19.46 -10.37
N GLY A 452 -3.80 19.02 -9.70
CA GLY A 452 -4.87 19.90 -9.23
C GLY A 452 -6.25 19.31 -9.44
N THR A 453 -7.24 20.14 -9.28
CA THR A 453 -8.66 19.76 -9.36
C THR A 453 -9.20 19.95 -10.77
N TYR A 454 -10.00 18.99 -11.21
CA TYR A 454 -10.63 18.95 -12.52
C TYR A 454 -12.14 18.73 -12.37
N SER A 455 -12.90 19.47 -13.19
CA SER A 455 -14.29 19.10 -13.52
C SER A 455 -14.26 18.21 -14.75
N VAL A 456 -14.95 17.08 -14.70
CA VAL A 456 -15.12 16.13 -15.81
C VAL A 456 -16.61 16.07 -16.11
N ALA A 457 -17.03 16.63 -17.24
CA ALA A 457 -18.42 16.76 -17.60
C ALA A 457 -18.74 16.10 -18.95
N LYS A 458 -19.97 15.64 -19.12
CA LYS A 458 -20.43 15.17 -20.42
C LYS A 458 -20.39 16.30 -21.46
N ASP A 459 -19.89 15.99 -22.66
CA ASP A 459 -19.85 16.90 -23.82
C ASP A 459 -20.25 16.09 -25.06
N GLY A 460 -21.52 16.14 -25.42
CA GLY A 460 -22.13 15.26 -26.43
C GLY A 460 -22.06 13.80 -25.98
N ASP A 461 -21.50 12.95 -26.84
CA ASP A 461 -21.29 11.51 -26.53
C ASP A 461 -19.99 11.23 -25.77
N GLY A 462 -19.18 12.25 -25.48
CA GLY A 462 -17.88 12.16 -24.82
C GLY A 462 -17.83 12.81 -23.45
N TRP A 463 -16.61 12.99 -22.95
CA TRP A 463 -16.31 13.65 -21.68
C TRP A 463 -15.25 14.72 -21.87
N LYS A 464 -15.37 15.82 -21.14
CA LYS A 464 -14.43 16.94 -21.19
C LYS A 464 -13.81 17.20 -19.84
N TRP A 465 -12.48 17.19 -19.81
CA TRP A 465 -11.66 17.49 -18.64
C TRP A 465 -11.29 18.97 -18.63
N LYS A 466 -11.70 19.68 -17.56
CA LYS A 466 -11.42 21.11 -17.37
C LYS A 466 -10.67 21.31 -16.06
N TYR A 467 -9.49 21.89 -16.12
CA TYR A 467 -8.70 22.27 -14.95
C TYR A 467 -9.37 23.42 -14.20
N LEU A 468 -9.52 23.29 -12.86
CA LEU A 468 -10.12 24.26 -11.98
C LEU A 468 -9.12 24.97 -11.07
N GLY A 469 -7.86 24.51 -11.01
CA GLY A 469 -6.80 25.02 -10.14
C GLY A 469 -6.40 24.05 -9.05
N GLU A 470 -5.39 24.43 -8.26
CA GLU A 470 -4.83 23.55 -7.21
C GLU A 470 -5.69 23.48 -5.93
N LYS A 471 -6.55 24.46 -5.70
CA LYS A 471 -7.26 24.66 -4.42
C LYS A 471 -8.77 24.42 -4.47
N ALA A 472 -9.32 24.00 -5.61
CA ALA A 472 -10.73 23.69 -5.67
C ALA A 472 -11.03 22.45 -4.80
N ASP A 473 -12.12 22.52 -4.02
CA ASP A 473 -12.58 21.38 -3.23
C ASP A 473 -13.08 20.27 -4.16
N VAL A 474 -12.86 19.04 -3.73
CA VAL A 474 -13.38 17.86 -4.42
C VAL A 474 -14.67 17.44 -3.71
N GLU A 475 -15.76 17.58 -4.40
CA GLU A 475 -17.08 17.15 -3.93
C GLU A 475 -17.22 15.62 -4.08
N ASN A 476 -18.22 15.06 -3.39
CA ASN A 476 -18.58 13.66 -3.63
C ASN A 476 -19.04 13.50 -5.08
N VAL A 477 -18.50 12.50 -5.74
CA VAL A 477 -18.88 12.14 -7.11
C VAL A 477 -20.34 11.69 -7.13
N ASP A 478 -21.10 12.27 -8.03
CA ASP A 478 -22.43 11.83 -8.44
C ASP A 478 -22.41 11.67 -9.97
N LEU A 479 -22.36 10.44 -10.44
CA LEU A 479 -22.32 10.13 -11.87
C LEU A 479 -23.61 10.53 -12.61
N ASN A 480 -24.73 10.67 -11.90
CA ASN A 480 -26.02 11.08 -12.48
C ASN A 480 -26.08 12.59 -12.70
N ALA A 481 -25.30 13.39 -12.01
CA ALA A 481 -25.23 14.83 -12.19
C ALA A 481 -24.66 15.26 -13.57
N GLY A 482 -24.11 14.30 -14.34
CA GLY A 482 -23.50 14.56 -15.65
C GLY A 482 -22.14 15.28 -15.59
N SER A 483 -21.67 15.61 -14.40
CA SER A 483 -20.31 16.10 -14.15
C SER A 483 -19.80 15.64 -12.80
N VAL A 484 -18.49 15.43 -12.71
CA VAL A 484 -17.82 15.01 -11.48
C VAL A 484 -16.59 15.89 -11.23
N THR A 485 -16.23 16.07 -9.96
CA THR A 485 -15.02 16.76 -9.57
C THR A 485 -14.01 15.77 -9.02
N VAL A 486 -12.81 15.78 -9.58
CA VAL A 486 -11.71 14.87 -9.19
C VAL A 486 -10.40 15.63 -9.06
N LYS A 487 -9.43 15.05 -8.39
CA LYS A 487 -8.09 15.60 -8.27
C LYS A 487 -7.08 14.71 -9.01
N ILE A 488 -6.24 15.31 -9.83
CA ILE A 488 -5.02 14.68 -10.35
C ILE A 488 -3.88 14.95 -9.36
N SER A 489 -3.20 13.91 -8.93
CA SER A 489 -2.15 13.94 -7.92
C SER A 489 -1.07 12.91 -8.20
N SER A 490 0.04 13.01 -7.48
CA SER A 490 1.18 12.06 -7.57
C SER A 490 1.87 12.04 -8.93
N GLY A 491 1.73 13.10 -9.70
CA GLY A 491 2.37 13.30 -10.99
C GLY A 491 1.60 14.24 -11.90
N SER A 492 2.26 14.71 -12.93
CA SER A 492 1.72 15.56 -13.97
C SER A 492 2.23 15.09 -15.32
N LEU A 493 1.59 15.51 -16.39
CA LEU A 493 2.03 15.24 -17.76
C LEU A 493 2.25 16.56 -18.48
N GLY A 494 3.46 16.78 -18.98
CA GLY A 494 3.83 17.93 -19.79
C GLY A 494 3.64 17.67 -21.27
N LYS A 495 3.21 18.68 -22.04
CA LYS A 495 3.18 18.56 -23.51
C LYS A 495 4.57 18.25 -24.04
N GLY A 496 4.68 17.18 -24.80
CA GLY A 496 5.95 16.70 -25.37
C GLY A 496 6.65 15.63 -24.53
N ASP A 497 6.17 15.35 -23.30
CA ASP A 497 6.71 14.26 -22.51
C ASP A 497 6.56 12.92 -23.23
N THR A 498 7.57 12.07 -23.09
CA THR A 498 7.64 10.72 -23.67
C THR A 498 7.75 9.70 -22.54
N PRO A 499 6.64 9.36 -21.86
CA PRO A 499 6.69 8.40 -20.77
C PRO A 499 7.10 7.01 -21.29
N ALA A 500 7.90 6.28 -20.52
CA ALA A 500 8.19 4.89 -20.79
C ALA A 500 6.96 4.01 -20.54
N ALA A 501 6.84 2.91 -21.24
CA ALA A 501 5.80 1.91 -21.02
C ALA A 501 5.81 1.45 -19.53
N GLY A 502 4.64 1.32 -18.94
CA GLY A 502 4.48 0.96 -17.54
C GLY A 502 4.73 2.05 -16.50
N ALA A 503 5.12 3.25 -16.92
CA ALA A 503 5.29 4.36 -15.98
C ALA A 503 3.95 4.83 -15.39
N GLU A 504 3.84 4.94 -14.08
CA GLU A 504 2.71 5.61 -13.42
C GLU A 504 2.78 7.11 -13.70
N LEU A 505 1.85 7.63 -14.49
CA LEU A 505 1.81 9.02 -14.91
C LEU A 505 1.31 9.92 -13.77
N PHE A 506 0.18 9.57 -13.20
CA PHE A 506 -0.50 10.29 -12.10
C PHE A 506 -1.59 9.43 -11.49
N ARG A 507 -2.23 9.95 -10.45
CA ARG A 507 -3.42 9.37 -9.84
C ARG A 507 -4.61 10.29 -9.98
N ILE A 508 -5.77 9.71 -10.28
CA ILE A 508 -7.06 10.37 -10.16
C ILE A 508 -7.62 10.01 -8.79
N THR A 509 -7.90 11.00 -7.97
CA THR A 509 -8.44 10.82 -6.62
C THR A 509 -9.74 11.58 -6.46
N GLY A 510 -10.65 11.05 -5.66
CA GLY A 510 -11.93 11.66 -5.37
C GLY A 510 -12.62 10.99 -4.18
N ALA A 511 -13.77 11.51 -3.80
CA ALA A 511 -14.67 10.88 -2.85
C ALA A 511 -15.90 10.36 -3.61
N ALA A 512 -16.30 9.11 -3.36
CA ALA A 512 -17.49 8.55 -3.96
C ALA A 512 -18.06 7.47 -3.04
N ASN A 513 -19.37 7.36 -3.02
CA ASN A 513 -20.07 6.35 -2.25
C ASN A 513 -20.82 5.39 -3.17
N GLY A 514 -20.89 4.12 -2.77
CA GLY A 514 -21.72 3.13 -3.45
C GLY A 514 -21.45 3.03 -4.95
N ASN A 515 -22.49 3.19 -5.74
CA ASN A 515 -22.46 2.96 -7.19
C ASN A 515 -21.70 4.03 -8.00
N ASP A 516 -21.37 5.16 -7.39
CA ASP A 516 -20.63 6.24 -8.09
C ASP A 516 -19.12 6.07 -8.03
N ALA A 517 -18.63 5.16 -7.18
CA ALA A 517 -17.20 4.85 -7.08
C ALA A 517 -16.67 4.21 -8.38
N PRO A 518 -15.39 4.45 -8.73
CA PRO A 518 -14.84 3.95 -9.99
C PRO A 518 -14.72 2.43 -10.03
N PHE A 519 -14.54 1.79 -8.89
CA PHE A 519 -14.39 0.34 -8.82
C PHE A 519 -15.60 -0.27 -8.13
N GLN A 520 -16.21 -1.22 -8.81
CA GLN A 520 -17.44 -1.91 -8.43
C GLN A 520 -17.23 -3.43 -8.42
N ILE A 521 -18.16 -4.14 -7.81
CA ILE A 521 -18.21 -5.60 -7.83
C ILE A 521 -19.48 -6.05 -8.54
N ALA A 522 -19.33 -6.95 -9.52
CA ALA A 522 -20.44 -7.68 -10.13
C ALA A 522 -20.06 -9.17 -10.22
N ASP A 523 -20.99 -10.04 -9.85
CA ASP A 523 -20.79 -11.50 -9.85
C ASP A 523 -19.51 -11.96 -9.13
N GLY A 524 -19.13 -11.24 -8.05
CA GLY A 524 -17.94 -11.54 -7.28
C GLY A 524 -16.61 -11.14 -7.94
N ILE A 525 -16.63 -10.30 -8.96
CA ILE A 525 -15.45 -9.79 -9.67
C ILE A 525 -15.45 -8.27 -9.64
N SER A 526 -14.31 -7.66 -9.34
CA SER A 526 -14.13 -6.22 -9.39
C SER A 526 -13.91 -5.74 -10.83
N TYR A 527 -14.47 -4.58 -11.15
CA TYR A 527 -14.35 -3.97 -12.48
C TYR A 527 -14.36 -2.44 -12.40
N LEU A 528 -13.83 -1.81 -13.46
CA LEU A 528 -13.91 -0.36 -13.61
C LEU A 528 -15.31 0.02 -14.16
N HIS A 529 -16.04 0.86 -13.42
CA HIS A 529 -17.39 1.31 -13.78
C HIS A 529 -17.44 1.90 -15.21
N PRO A 530 -18.46 1.59 -16.03
CA PRO A 530 -18.48 1.96 -17.44
C PRO A 530 -18.31 3.45 -17.72
N GLN A 531 -18.93 4.34 -16.91
CA GLN A 531 -18.77 5.80 -17.10
C GLN A 531 -17.34 6.25 -16.75
N TRP A 532 -16.71 5.69 -15.70
CA TRP A 532 -15.31 5.95 -15.39
C TRP A 532 -14.39 5.46 -16.50
N ARG A 533 -14.69 4.29 -17.08
CA ARG A 533 -13.96 3.79 -18.25
C ARG A 533 -14.00 4.77 -19.42
N GLN A 534 -15.18 5.32 -19.74
CA GLN A 534 -15.34 6.32 -20.80
C GLN A 534 -14.54 7.60 -20.50
N MET A 535 -14.59 8.12 -19.25
CA MET A 535 -13.82 9.29 -18.83
C MET A 535 -12.31 9.08 -19.00
N ILE A 536 -11.80 7.89 -18.67
CA ILE A 536 -10.38 7.55 -18.79
C ILE A 536 -9.98 7.34 -20.24
N VAL A 537 -10.80 6.70 -21.07
CA VAL A 537 -10.59 6.59 -22.52
C VAL A 537 -10.44 7.98 -23.13
N GLN A 538 -11.34 8.92 -22.81
CA GLN A 538 -11.26 10.30 -23.26
C GLN A 538 -9.98 10.98 -22.77
N LEU A 539 -9.57 10.75 -21.52
CA LEU A 539 -8.35 11.31 -20.95
C LEU A 539 -7.11 10.83 -21.72
N TYR A 540 -7.01 9.53 -22.01
CA TYR A 540 -5.92 8.99 -22.82
C TYR A 540 -5.92 9.57 -24.26
N THR A 541 -7.09 9.65 -24.87
CA THR A 541 -7.25 10.24 -26.21
C THR A 541 -6.79 11.69 -26.22
N ASP A 542 -7.18 12.44 -25.23
CA ASP A 542 -6.78 13.83 -25.05
C ASP A 542 -5.27 13.99 -24.81
N CYS A 543 -4.68 13.12 -24.01
CA CYS A 543 -3.26 13.20 -23.67
C CYS A 543 -2.35 12.72 -24.82
N PHE A 544 -2.71 11.64 -25.51
CA PHE A 544 -1.81 10.97 -26.47
C PHE A 544 -2.39 10.88 -27.89
N GLY A 545 -3.68 11.10 -28.06
CA GLY A 545 -4.39 11.06 -29.34
C GLY A 545 -5.16 9.77 -29.59
N GLU A 546 -5.95 9.79 -30.66
CA GLU A 546 -6.66 8.61 -31.14
C GLU A 546 -5.70 7.46 -31.44
N GLY A 547 -6.12 6.22 -31.20
CA GLY A 547 -5.31 5.02 -31.41
C GLY A 547 -4.26 4.74 -30.32
N TYR A 548 -4.24 5.52 -29.22
CA TYR A 548 -3.30 5.24 -28.14
C TYR A 548 -3.66 3.97 -27.37
N ILE A 549 -4.93 3.78 -27.09
CA ILE A 549 -5.44 2.65 -26.27
C ILE A 549 -5.16 1.32 -26.97
N GLU A 550 -5.22 1.29 -28.30
CA GLU A 550 -4.94 0.11 -29.13
C GLU A 550 -3.47 -0.31 -29.08
N LYS A 551 -2.58 0.51 -28.53
CA LYS A 551 -1.17 0.16 -28.30
C LYS A 551 -0.98 -0.64 -27.00
N ASN A 552 -2.02 -0.77 -26.17
CA ASN A 552 -2.00 -1.55 -24.93
C ASN A 552 -2.18 -3.06 -25.26
N PRO A 553 -1.20 -3.92 -24.94
CA PRO A 553 -1.30 -5.36 -25.23
C PRO A 553 -2.49 -6.03 -24.55
N LEU A 554 -2.81 -5.64 -23.29
CA LEU A 554 -3.92 -6.22 -22.55
C LEU A 554 -5.28 -5.82 -23.13
N TYR A 555 -5.40 -4.58 -23.59
CA TYR A 555 -6.62 -4.08 -24.23
C TYR A 555 -6.93 -4.87 -25.52
N ASN A 556 -5.91 -5.13 -26.33
CA ASN A 556 -6.04 -5.90 -27.56
C ASN A 556 -6.40 -7.37 -27.31
N GLN A 557 -5.82 -8.00 -26.28
CA GLN A 557 -6.16 -9.38 -25.89
C GLN A 557 -7.61 -9.48 -25.41
N SER A 558 -8.12 -8.51 -24.66
CA SER A 558 -9.50 -8.49 -24.19
C SER A 558 -10.52 -8.22 -25.31
N SER A 559 -10.14 -7.48 -26.35
CA SER A 559 -10.99 -7.20 -27.52
C SER A 559 -11.09 -8.38 -28.48
N SER A 560 -10.09 -9.26 -28.53
CA SER A 560 -10.11 -10.47 -29.36
C SER A 560 -11.06 -11.56 -28.80
N VAL A 561 -11.42 -11.50 -27.51
CA VAL A 561 -12.49 -12.31 -26.91
C VAL A 561 -13.83 -11.63 -27.17
N ALA A 562 -14.31 -11.69 -28.41
CA ALA A 562 -15.56 -11.08 -28.89
C ALA A 562 -16.83 -11.51 -28.11
N SER A 563 -16.74 -12.45 -27.17
CA SER A 563 -17.83 -12.87 -26.28
C SER A 563 -18.11 -11.90 -25.13
N VAL A 564 -17.16 -11.02 -24.75
CA VAL A 564 -17.37 -10.08 -23.64
C VAL A 564 -18.16 -8.83 -24.10
N LYS A 565 -18.12 -8.47 -25.38
CA LYS A 565 -18.92 -7.34 -25.91
C LYS A 565 -20.43 -7.58 -25.85
N SER A 566 -20.89 -8.83 -25.87
CA SER A 566 -22.33 -9.14 -25.76
C SER A 566 -22.82 -9.29 -24.31
N SER A 567 -21.97 -9.66 -23.37
CA SER A 567 -22.36 -9.87 -21.97
C SER A 567 -22.45 -8.56 -21.18
N VAL A 568 -21.58 -7.60 -21.45
CA VAL A 568 -21.60 -6.29 -20.75
C VAL A 568 -22.74 -5.40 -21.21
N ASN A 569 -23.15 -5.48 -22.48
CA ASN A 569 -24.32 -4.75 -23.00
C ASN A 569 -25.66 -5.48 -22.78
N GLY A 570 -25.64 -6.77 -22.42
CA GLY A 570 -26.85 -7.60 -22.25
C GLY A 570 -27.40 -7.66 -20.82
N HIS A 571 -26.66 -7.28 -19.79
CA HIS A 571 -27.05 -7.50 -18.39
C HIS A 571 -27.31 -6.24 -17.56
N LEU A 572 -27.30 -5.04 -18.15
CA LEU A 572 -27.67 -3.80 -17.46
C LEU A 572 -29.16 -3.49 -17.60
N LYS A 573 -30.05 -4.45 -17.26
CA LYS A 573 -31.39 -4.09 -16.77
C LYS A 573 -31.32 -4.02 -15.25
N PRO A 574 -31.66 -2.87 -14.62
CA PRO A 574 -31.75 -2.82 -13.17
C PRO A 574 -32.78 -3.85 -12.69
N PRO A 575 -32.56 -4.56 -11.57
CA PRO A 575 -33.56 -5.43 -10.99
C PRO A 575 -34.79 -4.57 -10.67
N ALA A 576 -35.95 -5.02 -11.14
CA ALA A 576 -37.21 -4.39 -10.81
C ALA A 576 -37.38 -4.38 -9.28
N ALA A 577 -37.60 -3.20 -8.72
CA ALA A 577 -37.92 -3.03 -7.32
C ALA A 577 -39.11 -3.93 -6.95
N LYS A 578 -38.89 -4.81 -5.98
CA LYS A 578 -39.96 -5.48 -5.24
C LYS A 578 -39.99 -4.93 -3.83
#